data_82aba24a12c02c74a9e00417f243543e
#
_entry.id   82aba24a12c02c74a9e00417f243543e
#
_cell.length_a   1.000
_cell.length_b   1.000
_cell.length_c   1.000
_cell.angle_alpha   90.00
_cell.angle_beta   90.00
_cell.angle_gamma   90.00
#
_symmetry.space_group_name_H-M   'P 1'
#
loop_
_entity.id
_entity.type
_entity.pdbx_description
1 polymer ?
#
loop_
_entity_poly.entity_id
_entity_poly.type
_entity_poly.pdbx_seq_one_letter_code
_entity_poly.pdbx_strand_id
1 'polypeptide(L)'
;MSQKEDLSEVTVSQTLSSWELDRGKEPSQCERRLLAVLLVSVLLLFFIIASLVCAFWLFIFPKLTAENKEIGDKFAVHILAEFDHNKTVRWSTTPGLGWNHLGSGFRFENQKLQTTRDGMYYVYAKLKVYCAVLNECKNSSPVKLDITHCIENDCSSILSTEMKVSQEQEQQIAFGYSGTLVQISSKGFMQAKIEGLQQEDNVVPDIEHIYFGAFLIES
;
A
#
# COMPACT_ATOMS: atom_id res chain seq x y z
N MET A 1 8.74 -26.54 -68.82
CA MET A 1 7.70 -25.61 -69.27
C MET A 1 7.86 -24.31 -68.53
N SER A 2 8.33 -23.33 -69.30
CA SER A 2 8.67 -21.98 -68.86
C SER A 2 7.44 -21.11 -68.86
N GLN A 3 7.28 -20.30 -67.83
CA GLN A 3 6.52 -19.06 -67.94
C GLN A 3 7.20 -17.96 -67.08
N LYS A 4 7.81 -17.09 -67.88
CA LYS A 4 8.27 -15.76 -67.52
C LYS A 4 7.00 -14.89 -67.24
N GLU A 5 6.92 -14.26 -66.11
CA GLU A 5 6.07 -13.09 -65.93
C GLU A 5 6.96 -11.85 -65.76
N ASP A 6 6.76 -10.99 -66.70
CA ASP A 6 7.34 -9.68 -66.87
C ASP A 6 6.67 -8.71 -65.89
N LEU A 7 7.43 -8.08 -65.01
CA LEU A 7 6.90 -7.09 -64.08
C LEU A 7 7.29 -5.72 -64.59
N SER A 8 6.26 -4.99 -64.97
CA SER A 8 6.25 -3.60 -65.35
C SER A 8 6.85 -2.70 -64.28
N GLU A 9 7.93 -2.08 -64.63
CA GLU A 9 8.52 -0.91 -63.98
C GLU A 9 7.55 0.27 -64.07
N VAL A 10 6.83 0.56 -62.96
CA VAL A 10 6.00 1.75 -62.84
C VAL A 10 6.83 2.90 -62.32
N THR A 11 7.05 3.81 -63.20
CA THR A 11 7.70 5.11 -63.10
C THR A 11 7.24 5.91 -61.89
N VAL A 12 8.07 5.96 -60.83
CA VAL A 12 7.95 6.90 -59.69
C VAL A 12 8.95 8.06 -59.92
N SER A 13 8.71 8.86 -60.93
CA SER A 13 9.61 10.00 -61.22
C SER A 13 8.91 11.31 -61.59
N GLN A 14 7.67 11.53 -61.18
CA GLN A 14 6.99 12.79 -61.52
C GLN A 14 6.34 13.56 -60.36
N THR A 15 6.62 13.29 -59.10
CA THR A 15 6.06 14.08 -57.99
C THR A 15 7.11 14.82 -57.13
N LEU A 16 8.34 14.88 -57.52
CA LEU A 16 9.42 15.57 -56.78
C LEU A 16 9.77 16.97 -57.30
N SER A 17 9.09 17.48 -58.32
CA SER A 17 9.43 18.80 -58.91
C SER A 17 8.57 19.98 -58.53
N SER A 18 7.57 19.81 -57.66
CA SER A 18 6.70 20.94 -57.28
C SER A 18 7.06 21.63 -55.95
N TRP A 19 8.04 21.13 -55.21
CA TRP A 19 8.45 21.69 -53.93
C TRP A 19 9.67 22.64 -53.98
N GLU A 20 10.31 22.74 -55.13
CA GLU A 20 11.54 23.55 -55.28
C GLU A 20 11.33 24.98 -55.84
N LEU A 21 10.10 25.35 -56.18
CA LEU A 21 9.86 26.66 -56.85
C LEU A 21 9.40 27.79 -55.95
N ASP A 22 9.26 27.59 -54.65
CA ASP A 22 8.80 28.67 -53.73
C ASP A 22 9.89 29.14 -52.75
N ARG A 23 11.17 28.89 -53.05
CA ARG A 23 12.29 29.25 -52.20
C ARG A 23 12.89 30.65 -52.49
N GLY A 24 12.19 31.49 -53.17
CA GLY A 24 12.72 32.76 -53.69
C GLY A 24 11.95 34.05 -53.34
N LYS A 25 10.83 33.97 -52.61
CA LYS A 25 10.17 35.18 -52.17
C LYS A 25 10.67 35.55 -50.77
N GLU A 26 11.55 36.55 -50.69
CA GLU A 26 11.82 37.17 -49.39
C GLU A 26 10.50 37.64 -48.78
N PRO A 27 10.18 37.17 -47.52
CA PRO A 27 8.95 37.56 -46.87
C PRO A 27 8.90 39.09 -46.74
N SER A 28 7.77 39.68 -47.17
CA SER A 28 7.57 41.12 -47.11
C SER A 28 7.76 41.62 -45.68
N GLN A 29 8.16 42.87 -45.49
CA GLN A 29 8.36 43.44 -44.15
C GLN A 29 7.12 43.27 -43.25
N CYS A 30 5.92 43.20 -43.85
CA CYS A 30 4.67 42.97 -43.15
C CYS A 30 4.55 41.53 -42.62
N GLU A 31 4.95 40.52 -43.40
CA GLU A 31 4.98 39.10 -42.99
C GLU A 31 6.01 38.83 -41.87
N ARG A 32 7.18 39.47 -41.96
CA ARG A 32 8.20 39.37 -40.87
C ARG A 32 7.70 39.94 -39.54
N ARG A 33 6.95 41.04 -39.56
CA ARG A 33 6.34 41.62 -38.35
C ARG A 33 5.21 40.74 -37.81
N LEU A 34 4.39 40.17 -38.65
CA LEU A 34 3.29 39.28 -38.26
C LEU A 34 3.84 37.96 -37.65
N LEU A 35 4.88 37.37 -38.24
CA LEU A 35 5.60 36.22 -37.71
C LEU A 35 6.25 36.52 -36.36
N ALA A 36 6.88 37.69 -36.19
CA ALA A 36 7.47 38.10 -34.93
C ALA A 36 6.42 38.26 -33.83
N VAL A 37 5.27 38.90 -34.13
CA VAL A 37 4.18 39.02 -33.16
C VAL A 37 3.60 37.65 -32.75
N LEU A 38 3.42 36.76 -33.72
CA LEU A 38 2.98 35.37 -33.45
C LEU A 38 3.98 34.63 -32.56
N LEU A 39 5.26 34.69 -32.86
CA LEU A 39 6.31 34.05 -32.04
C LEU A 39 6.32 34.58 -30.61
N VAL A 40 6.25 35.91 -30.45
CA VAL A 40 6.19 36.53 -29.12
C VAL A 40 4.95 36.10 -28.34
N SER A 41 3.78 36.04 -29.01
CA SER A 41 2.55 35.60 -28.33
C SER A 41 2.58 34.15 -27.90
N VAL A 42 3.14 33.25 -28.72
CA VAL A 42 3.32 31.83 -28.37
C VAL A 42 4.30 31.69 -27.20
N LEU A 43 5.42 32.41 -27.18
CA LEU A 43 6.35 32.41 -26.07
C LEU A 43 5.72 32.93 -24.76
N LEU A 44 4.94 33.99 -24.81
CA LEU A 44 4.23 34.49 -23.64
C LEU A 44 3.23 33.46 -23.10
N LEU A 45 2.48 32.83 -23.99
CA LEU A 45 1.54 31.78 -23.59
C LEU A 45 2.24 30.57 -22.95
N PHE A 46 3.39 30.19 -23.49
CA PHE A 46 4.23 29.14 -22.90
C PHE A 46 4.74 29.50 -21.50
N PHE A 47 5.18 30.76 -21.29
CA PHE A 47 5.62 31.22 -19.96
C PHE A 47 4.45 31.25 -18.96
N ILE A 48 3.25 31.64 -19.37
CA ILE A 48 2.07 31.63 -18.50
C ILE A 48 1.75 30.18 -18.07
N ILE A 49 1.71 29.24 -19.00
CA ILE A 49 1.44 27.84 -18.70
C ILE A 49 2.53 27.28 -17.79
N ALA A 50 3.81 27.51 -18.09
CA ALA A 50 4.91 27.06 -17.26
C ALA A 50 4.84 27.63 -15.84
N SER A 51 4.49 28.89 -15.68
CA SER A 51 4.34 29.51 -14.36
C SER A 51 3.18 28.92 -13.56
N LEU A 52 2.06 28.63 -14.20
CA LEU A 52 0.90 27.97 -13.56
C LEU A 52 1.23 26.54 -13.12
N VAL A 53 1.94 25.77 -13.96
CA VAL A 53 2.41 24.42 -13.60
C VAL A 53 3.39 24.48 -12.43
N CYS A 54 4.35 25.39 -12.45
CA CYS A 54 5.27 25.61 -11.33
C CYS A 54 4.54 25.99 -10.05
N ALA A 55 3.58 26.91 -10.11
CA ALA A 55 2.78 27.30 -8.96
C ALA A 55 1.95 26.13 -8.41
N PHE A 56 1.37 25.31 -9.28
CA PHE A 56 0.67 24.09 -8.88
C PHE A 56 1.59 23.13 -8.12
N TRP A 57 2.78 22.84 -8.69
CA TRP A 57 3.75 21.93 -8.08
C TRP A 57 4.31 22.44 -6.76
N LEU A 58 4.58 23.73 -6.64
CA LEU A 58 5.19 24.31 -5.45
C LEU A 58 4.20 24.59 -4.31
N PHE A 59 2.95 24.96 -4.63
CA PHE A 59 2.00 25.43 -3.62
C PHE A 59 0.83 24.48 -3.36
N ILE A 60 0.33 23.77 -4.37
CA ILE A 60 -0.87 22.93 -4.25
C ILE A 60 -0.48 21.49 -3.96
N PHE A 61 0.47 20.92 -4.71
CA PHE A 61 0.86 19.53 -4.55
C PHE A 61 1.41 19.19 -3.16
N PRO A 62 2.31 20.00 -2.53
CA PRO A 62 2.80 19.71 -1.18
C PRO A 62 1.71 19.76 -0.12
N LYS A 63 0.71 20.64 -0.26
CA LYS A 63 -0.42 20.71 0.69
C LYS A 63 -1.30 19.47 0.62
N LEU A 64 -1.63 19.01 -0.58
CA LEU A 64 -2.41 17.79 -0.77
C LEU A 64 -1.70 16.55 -0.23
N THR A 65 -0.38 16.45 -0.44
CA THR A 65 0.40 15.32 0.06
C THR A 65 0.61 15.37 1.58
N ALA A 66 0.79 16.55 2.15
CA ALA A 66 0.97 16.72 3.59
C ALA A 66 -0.32 16.40 4.36
N GLU A 67 -1.48 16.85 3.88
CA GLU A 67 -2.77 16.57 4.50
C GLU A 67 -3.10 15.06 4.46
N ASN A 68 -2.87 14.39 3.33
CA ASN A 68 -3.06 12.95 3.23
C ASN A 68 -2.11 12.13 4.10
N LYS A 69 -0.86 12.61 4.26
CA LYS A 69 0.12 11.95 5.14
C LYS A 69 -0.27 12.10 6.60
N GLU A 70 -0.70 13.28 7.03
CA GLU A 70 -1.12 13.53 8.40
C GLU A 70 -2.36 12.68 8.77
N ILE A 71 -3.32 12.53 7.88
CA ILE A 71 -4.48 11.65 8.09
C ILE A 71 -4.03 10.19 8.18
N GLY A 72 -3.13 9.74 7.30
CA GLY A 72 -2.61 8.38 7.29
C GLY A 72 -1.91 8.02 8.61
N ASP A 73 -1.01 8.86 9.09
CA ASP A 73 -0.30 8.65 10.36
C ASP A 73 -1.24 8.72 11.58
N LYS A 74 -2.24 9.59 11.52
CA LYS A 74 -3.21 9.74 12.60
C LYS A 74 -4.11 8.53 12.77
N PHE A 75 -4.54 7.92 11.67
CA PHE A 75 -5.44 6.77 11.66
C PHE A 75 -4.75 5.49 11.20
N ALA A 76 -3.51 5.30 11.62
CA ALA A 76 -2.77 4.05 11.48
C ALA A 76 -2.34 3.53 12.85
N VAL A 77 -2.35 2.22 13.01
CA VAL A 77 -1.91 1.53 14.22
C VAL A 77 -1.20 0.24 13.87
N HIS A 78 -0.12 -0.04 14.58
CA HIS A 78 0.65 -1.28 14.48
C HIS A 78 1.08 -1.69 15.88
N ILE A 79 0.63 -2.86 16.35
CA ILE A 79 0.78 -3.33 17.72
C ILE A 79 1.51 -4.68 17.68
N LEU A 80 2.58 -4.79 18.43
CA LEU A 80 3.37 -6.01 18.58
C LEU A 80 2.89 -6.85 19.76
N ALA A 81 3.11 -8.15 19.63
CA ALA A 81 2.94 -9.08 20.74
C ALA A 81 4.13 -8.99 21.70
N GLU A 82 3.88 -9.14 22.98
CA GLU A 82 4.87 -9.31 24.06
C GLU A 82 4.50 -10.51 24.92
N PHE A 83 5.49 -11.12 25.55
CA PHE A 83 5.23 -12.10 26.61
C PHE A 83 5.20 -11.44 27.97
N ASP A 84 4.15 -11.74 28.72
CA ASP A 84 4.13 -11.50 30.15
C ASP A 84 5.02 -12.54 30.89
N HIS A 85 5.36 -12.26 32.13
CA HIS A 85 6.13 -13.17 33.02
C HIS A 85 5.56 -14.59 33.10
N ASN A 86 4.26 -14.75 32.86
CA ASN A 86 3.56 -16.04 32.82
C ASN A 86 3.53 -16.69 31.45
N LYS A 87 4.37 -16.25 30.48
CA LYS A 87 4.35 -16.68 29.09
C LYS A 87 3.01 -16.47 28.36
N THR A 88 2.18 -15.58 28.88
CA THR A 88 0.93 -15.19 28.23
C THR A 88 1.24 -14.10 27.21
N VAL A 89 0.72 -14.23 26.02
CA VAL A 89 0.87 -13.21 24.98
C VAL A 89 0.00 -12.00 25.33
N ARG A 90 0.62 -10.85 25.35
CA ARG A 90 -0.03 -9.53 25.50
C ARG A 90 0.31 -8.65 24.32
N TRP A 91 -0.53 -7.70 24.06
CA TRP A 91 -0.32 -6.71 23.02
C TRP A 91 0.23 -5.43 23.65
N SER A 92 1.26 -4.86 23.04
CA SER A 92 1.95 -3.67 23.56
C SER A 92 1.99 -2.57 22.51
N THR A 93 1.81 -1.35 22.99
CA THR A 93 1.98 -0.12 22.21
C THR A 93 3.20 0.67 22.65
N THR A 94 4.08 0.06 23.47
CA THR A 94 5.25 0.74 24.05
C THR A 94 6.20 1.19 22.91
N PRO A 95 6.50 2.49 22.81
CA PRO A 95 7.46 2.98 21.84
C PRO A 95 8.84 2.38 22.07
N GLY A 96 9.54 2.00 21.00
CA GLY A 96 10.89 1.47 21.06
C GLY A 96 11.00 -0.05 21.00
N LEU A 97 9.90 -0.78 21.11
CA LEU A 97 9.84 -2.21 20.82
C LEU A 97 9.43 -2.38 19.34
N GLY A 98 10.44 -2.50 18.48
CA GLY A 98 10.20 -2.69 17.04
C GLY A 98 9.47 -1.53 16.37
N TRP A 99 8.52 -1.85 15.49
CA TRP A 99 7.74 -0.89 14.69
C TRP A 99 6.39 -0.54 15.31
N ASN A 100 6.28 -0.56 16.65
CA ASN A 100 5.04 -0.14 17.32
C ASN A 100 4.64 1.28 16.92
N HIS A 101 3.41 1.45 16.51
CA HIS A 101 2.83 2.74 16.18
C HIS A 101 1.38 2.82 16.63
N LEU A 102 1.05 3.86 17.36
CA LEU A 102 -0.32 4.17 17.77
C LEU A 102 -0.66 5.59 17.34
N GLY A 103 -1.33 5.72 16.20
CA GLY A 103 -1.81 7.01 15.72
C GLY A 103 -2.84 7.62 16.67
N SER A 104 -2.90 8.95 16.72
CA SER A 104 -3.78 9.69 17.64
C SER A 104 -5.30 9.46 17.42
N GLY A 105 -5.66 8.84 16.30
CA GLY A 105 -7.03 8.39 15.99
C GLY A 105 -7.41 7.06 16.65
N PHE A 106 -6.49 6.43 17.38
CA PHE A 106 -6.73 5.18 18.10
C PHE A 106 -6.47 5.33 19.58
N ARG A 107 -7.15 4.50 20.37
CA ARG A 107 -6.90 4.30 21.81
C ARG A 107 -6.68 2.81 22.06
N PHE A 108 -5.67 2.49 22.85
CA PHE A 108 -5.39 1.12 23.23
C PHE A 108 -5.38 1.01 24.75
N GLU A 109 -6.38 0.36 25.30
CA GLU A 109 -6.56 0.18 26.74
C GLU A 109 -7.10 -1.22 27.02
N ASN A 110 -6.61 -1.88 28.06
CA ASN A 110 -7.06 -3.21 28.49
C ASN A 110 -7.07 -4.25 27.37
N GLN A 111 -6.03 -4.26 26.51
CA GLN A 111 -5.90 -5.15 25.37
C GLN A 111 -6.99 -4.96 24.30
N LYS A 112 -7.64 -3.79 24.28
CA LYS A 112 -8.68 -3.40 23.33
C LYS A 112 -8.23 -2.19 22.54
N LEU A 113 -8.36 -2.28 21.24
CA LEU A 113 -8.05 -1.20 20.29
C LEU A 113 -9.35 -0.55 19.83
N GLN A 114 -9.53 0.72 20.13
CA GLN A 114 -10.69 1.51 19.75
C GLN A 114 -10.27 2.61 18.78
N THR A 115 -11.01 2.79 17.69
CA THR A 115 -10.86 3.95 16.79
C THR A 115 -11.76 5.11 17.25
N THR A 116 -11.34 6.34 17.00
CA THR A 116 -12.14 7.54 17.29
C THR A 116 -13.08 7.93 16.15
N ARG A 117 -13.03 7.20 15.02
CA ARG A 117 -13.78 7.54 13.79
C ARG A 117 -14.37 6.29 13.16
N ASP A 118 -15.62 6.39 12.72
CA ASP A 118 -16.25 5.37 11.89
C ASP A 118 -15.61 5.39 10.49
N GLY A 119 -15.46 4.23 9.85
CA GLY A 119 -14.92 4.18 8.51
C GLY A 119 -14.54 2.78 8.04
N MET A 120 -14.09 2.71 6.79
CA MET A 120 -13.52 1.51 6.19
C MET A 120 -12.04 1.41 6.54
N TYR A 121 -11.68 0.37 7.25
CA TYR A 121 -10.29 0.11 7.67
C TYR A 121 -9.74 -1.12 6.98
N TYR A 122 -8.47 -1.06 6.61
CA TYR A 122 -7.70 -2.26 6.31
C TYR A 122 -7.11 -2.78 7.61
N VAL A 123 -7.58 -3.95 8.04
CA VAL A 123 -7.08 -4.65 9.23
C VAL A 123 -6.16 -5.76 8.77
N TYR A 124 -5.01 -5.90 9.39
CA TYR A 124 -3.99 -6.88 9.02
C TYR A 124 -3.34 -7.50 10.25
N ALA A 125 -2.86 -8.72 10.09
CA ALA A 125 -2.16 -9.44 11.13
C ALA A 125 -1.09 -10.37 10.57
N LYS A 126 -0.06 -10.61 11.36
CA LYS A 126 0.96 -11.63 11.11
C LYS A 126 1.14 -12.51 12.33
N LEU A 127 1.14 -13.80 12.08
CA LEU A 127 1.47 -14.82 13.07
C LEU A 127 2.71 -15.58 12.61
N LYS A 128 3.68 -15.75 13.48
CA LYS A 128 4.86 -16.57 13.25
C LYS A 128 5.13 -17.45 14.46
N VAL A 129 5.29 -18.73 14.22
CA VAL A 129 5.55 -19.73 15.26
C VAL A 129 6.68 -20.64 14.81
N TYR A 130 7.40 -21.19 15.75
CA TYR A 130 8.47 -22.17 15.49
C TYR A 130 8.44 -23.30 16.51
N CYS A 131 9.05 -24.41 16.15
CA CYS A 131 9.23 -25.53 17.04
C CYS A 131 10.51 -25.34 17.87
N ALA A 132 10.37 -25.28 19.18
CA ALA A 132 11.52 -25.12 20.09
C ALA A 132 12.43 -26.35 20.15
N VAL A 133 11.84 -27.53 19.97
CA VAL A 133 12.59 -28.81 19.98
C VAL A 133 12.28 -29.55 18.67
N LEU A 134 13.31 -29.78 17.87
CA LEU A 134 13.20 -30.44 16.56
C LEU A 134 12.46 -31.80 16.70
N ASN A 135 11.49 -32.01 15.80
CA ASN A 135 10.66 -33.20 15.72
C ASN A 135 9.63 -33.43 16.85
N GLU A 136 9.54 -32.57 17.84
CA GLU A 136 8.55 -32.70 18.92
C GLU A 136 7.22 -32.04 18.66
N CYS A 137 7.13 -31.17 17.66
CA CYS A 137 5.89 -30.47 17.30
C CYS A 137 4.98 -31.26 16.33
N LYS A 138 5.21 -32.57 16.18
CA LYS A 138 4.47 -33.43 15.20
C LYS A 138 2.97 -33.41 15.36
N ASN A 139 2.52 -33.38 16.60
CA ASN A 139 1.13 -33.50 16.98
C ASN A 139 0.60 -32.19 17.61
N SER A 140 1.34 -31.10 17.46
CA SER A 140 0.92 -29.83 18.02
C SER A 140 -0.43 -29.37 17.42
N SER A 141 -1.22 -28.75 18.26
CA SER A 141 -2.45 -28.08 17.83
C SER A 141 -2.10 -26.91 16.93
N PRO A 142 -2.97 -26.57 15.96
CA PRO A 142 -2.75 -25.37 15.18
C PRO A 142 -2.84 -24.12 16.07
N VAL A 143 -1.96 -23.17 15.83
CA VAL A 143 -1.98 -21.87 16.49
C VAL A 143 -2.77 -20.89 15.64
N LYS A 144 -3.74 -20.22 16.25
CA LYS A 144 -4.65 -19.29 15.60
C LYS A 144 -4.50 -17.88 16.19
N LEU A 145 -4.31 -16.89 15.35
CA LEU A 145 -4.47 -15.48 15.70
C LEU A 145 -5.82 -15.03 15.18
N ASP A 146 -6.70 -14.63 16.06
CA ASP A 146 -8.05 -14.18 15.76
C ASP A 146 -8.22 -12.72 16.18
N ILE A 147 -8.72 -11.88 15.26
CA ILE A 147 -9.07 -10.50 15.53
C ILE A 147 -10.58 -10.40 15.48
N THR A 148 -11.15 -9.97 16.59
CA THR A 148 -12.59 -9.74 16.73
C THR A 148 -12.90 -8.26 16.79
N HIS A 149 -14.02 -7.84 16.22
CA HIS A 149 -14.63 -6.53 16.42
C HIS A 149 -15.88 -6.69 17.27
N CYS A 150 -15.94 -5.96 18.35
CA CYS A 150 -17.03 -6.00 19.31
C CYS A 150 -17.72 -4.64 19.39
N ILE A 151 -19.05 -4.65 19.29
CA ILE A 151 -19.91 -3.50 19.57
C ILE A 151 -20.79 -3.91 20.75
N GLU A 152 -20.66 -3.22 21.88
CA GLU A 152 -21.32 -3.61 23.13
C GLU A 152 -20.98 -5.05 23.56
N ASN A 153 -21.91 -6.01 23.41
CA ASN A 153 -21.75 -7.42 23.76
C ASN A 153 -21.71 -8.34 22.52
N ASP A 154 -21.87 -7.77 21.32
CA ASP A 154 -21.82 -8.53 20.07
C ASP A 154 -20.43 -8.46 19.49
N CYS A 155 -19.76 -9.62 19.42
CA CYS A 155 -18.41 -9.77 18.91
C CYS A 155 -18.39 -10.68 17.68
N SER A 156 -17.81 -10.22 16.61
CA SER A 156 -17.59 -11.03 15.39
C SER A 156 -16.12 -11.11 15.05
N SER A 157 -15.66 -12.27 14.61
CA SER A 157 -14.31 -12.43 14.03
C SER A 157 -14.27 -11.71 12.68
N ILE A 158 -13.32 -10.79 12.53
CA ILE A 158 -13.13 -10.03 11.30
C ILE A 158 -11.91 -10.49 10.51
N LEU A 159 -10.93 -11.10 11.20
CA LEU A 159 -9.73 -11.62 10.59
C LEU A 159 -9.20 -12.79 11.40
N SER A 160 -8.85 -13.89 10.74
CA SER A 160 -8.28 -15.07 11.37
C SER A 160 -7.11 -15.60 10.56
N THR A 161 -6.02 -15.95 11.26
CA THR A 161 -4.84 -16.56 10.66
C THR A 161 -4.50 -17.80 11.49
N GLU A 162 -4.50 -18.95 10.87
CA GLU A 162 -4.21 -20.24 11.52
C GLU A 162 -2.94 -20.85 10.94
N MET A 163 -2.05 -21.33 11.81
CA MET A 163 -0.77 -21.90 11.45
C MET A 163 -0.54 -23.23 12.16
N LYS A 164 -0.02 -24.20 11.40
CA LYS A 164 0.47 -25.47 11.94
C LYS A 164 1.92 -25.63 11.54
N VAL A 165 2.78 -25.95 12.49
CA VAL A 165 4.19 -26.25 12.21
C VAL A 165 4.28 -27.58 11.47
N SER A 166 4.82 -27.58 10.26
CA SER A 166 5.01 -28.78 9.43
C SER A 166 6.40 -29.36 9.66
N GLN A 167 6.49 -30.70 9.61
CA GLN A 167 7.76 -31.43 9.72
C GLN A 167 8.63 -31.39 8.47
N GLU A 168 8.00 -31.10 7.31
CA GLU A 168 8.68 -31.13 6.01
C GLU A 168 9.61 -29.93 5.79
N GLN A 169 9.49 -28.91 6.65
CA GLN A 169 10.37 -27.74 6.58
C GLN A 169 11.60 -27.93 7.45
N GLU A 170 12.79 -27.78 6.88
CA GLU A 170 14.07 -27.88 7.58
C GLU A 170 14.17 -26.99 8.83
N GLN A 171 13.48 -25.85 8.85
CA GLN A 171 13.50 -24.89 9.96
C GLN A 171 12.35 -25.03 10.94
N GLN A 172 11.35 -25.87 10.64
CA GLN A 172 10.13 -26.05 11.46
C GLN A 172 9.50 -24.71 11.93
N ILE A 173 9.44 -23.76 11.00
CA ILE A 173 8.86 -22.44 11.19
C ILE A 173 7.58 -22.35 10.36
N ALA A 174 6.51 -21.86 10.95
CA ALA A 174 5.29 -21.52 10.22
C ALA A 174 4.99 -20.04 10.40
N PHE A 175 4.63 -19.38 9.31
CA PHE A 175 4.20 -17.98 9.35
C PHE A 175 3.02 -17.74 8.40
N GLY A 176 2.15 -16.84 8.77
CA GLY A 176 1.03 -16.41 7.98
C GLY A 176 0.79 -14.92 8.14
N TYR A 177 0.37 -14.32 7.04
CA TYR A 177 -0.09 -12.93 6.99
C TYR A 177 -1.50 -12.94 6.42
N SER A 178 -2.39 -12.16 7.04
CA SER A 178 -3.76 -12.01 6.60
C SER A 178 -4.16 -10.54 6.70
N GLY A 179 -5.08 -10.12 5.84
CA GLY A 179 -5.61 -8.76 5.87
C GLY A 179 -6.96 -8.69 5.19
N THR A 180 -7.80 -7.79 5.66
CA THR A 180 -9.15 -7.58 5.14
C THR A 180 -9.59 -6.13 5.25
N LEU A 181 -10.53 -5.75 4.42
CA LEU A 181 -11.24 -4.48 4.53
C LEU A 181 -12.51 -4.70 5.34
N VAL A 182 -12.73 -3.88 6.36
CA VAL A 182 -13.88 -3.99 7.25
C VAL A 182 -14.37 -2.61 7.69
N GLN A 183 -15.68 -2.48 7.78
CA GLN A 183 -16.31 -1.30 8.36
C GLN A 183 -16.18 -1.37 9.89
N ILE A 184 -15.49 -0.39 10.48
CA ILE A 184 -15.30 -0.32 11.94
C ILE A 184 -16.03 0.90 12.47
N SER A 185 -16.77 0.68 13.57
CA SER A 185 -17.44 1.74 14.31
C SER A 185 -16.60 2.22 15.48
N SER A 186 -16.57 3.53 15.69
CA SER A 186 -15.93 4.16 16.86
C SER A 186 -16.59 3.81 18.20
N LYS A 187 -17.81 3.26 18.17
CA LYS A 187 -18.51 2.75 19.36
C LYS A 187 -18.02 1.36 19.80
N GLY A 188 -17.31 0.66 18.91
CA GLY A 188 -16.78 -0.67 19.15
C GLY A 188 -15.30 -0.67 19.50
N PHE A 189 -14.77 -1.86 19.69
CA PHE A 189 -13.35 -2.09 19.87
C PHE A 189 -12.90 -3.36 19.12
N MET A 190 -11.65 -3.40 18.72
CA MET A 190 -10.99 -4.59 18.20
C MET A 190 -10.18 -5.24 19.32
N GLN A 191 -10.14 -6.57 19.32
CA GLN A 191 -9.31 -7.37 20.21
C GLN A 191 -8.65 -8.48 19.45
N ALA A 192 -7.35 -8.67 19.64
CA ALA A 192 -6.61 -9.76 19.08
C ALA A 192 -6.32 -10.82 20.15
N LYS A 193 -6.52 -12.10 19.80
CA LYS A 193 -6.29 -13.25 20.68
C LYS A 193 -5.50 -14.33 19.95
N ILE A 194 -4.52 -14.90 20.63
CA ILE A 194 -3.80 -16.08 20.13
C ILE A 194 -4.31 -17.29 20.89
N GLU A 195 -4.72 -18.31 20.15
CA GLU A 195 -5.24 -19.58 20.67
C GLU A 195 -4.36 -20.73 20.19
N GLY A 196 -4.41 -21.87 20.86
CA GLY A 196 -3.66 -23.09 20.49
C GLY A 196 -2.22 -23.12 21.00
N LEU A 197 -1.78 -22.12 21.77
CA LEU A 197 -0.49 -22.17 22.47
C LEU A 197 -0.68 -22.96 23.79
N GLN A 198 -0.34 -24.23 23.78
CA GLN A 198 -0.36 -25.04 24.99
C GLN A 198 1.06 -25.10 25.58
N GLN A 199 1.17 -25.10 26.92
CA GLN A 199 2.48 -25.16 27.60
C GLN A 199 3.25 -26.47 27.35
N GLU A 200 2.53 -27.52 26.99
CA GLU A 200 3.08 -28.84 26.68
C GLU A 200 3.53 -28.97 25.22
N ASP A 201 3.01 -28.11 24.35
CA ASP A 201 3.40 -28.08 22.94
C ASP A 201 4.74 -27.31 22.83
N ASN A 202 5.73 -27.90 22.21
CA ASN A 202 7.02 -27.27 21.94
C ASN A 202 6.92 -26.17 20.85
N VAL A 203 5.70 -25.71 20.55
CA VAL A 203 5.44 -24.60 19.62
C VAL A 203 5.54 -23.27 20.37
N VAL A 204 6.46 -22.44 19.92
CA VAL A 204 6.75 -21.14 20.51
C VAL A 204 6.43 -20.02 19.52
N PRO A 205 5.71 -19.00 19.94
CA PRO A 205 5.47 -17.83 19.11
C PRO A 205 6.73 -16.95 19.01
N ASP A 206 7.03 -16.49 17.78
CA ASP A 206 8.09 -15.53 17.52
C ASP A 206 7.54 -14.11 17.70
N ILE A 207 7.59 -13.61 18.94
CA ILE A 207 6.97 -12.35 19.34
C ILE A 207 7.44 -11.12 18.55
N GLU A 208 8.70 -11.10 18.11
CA GLU A 208 9.24 -10.00 17.30
C GLU A 208 8.55 -9.91 15.93
N HIS A 209 7.89 -10.99 15.52
CA HIS A 209 7.25 -11.09 14.22
C HIS A 209 5.74 -11.36 14.30
N ILE A 210 5.14 -11.19 15.49
CA ILE A 210 3.69 -11.27 15.67
C ILE A 210 3.13 -9.89 15.93
N TYR A 211 2.24 -9.48 15.07
CA TYR A 211 1.61 -8.18 15.17
C TYR A 211 0.21 -8.16 14.55
N PHE A 212 -0.55 -7.17 14.93
CA PHE A 212 -1.73 -6.75 14.19
C PHE A 212 -1.77 -5.23 14.05
N GLY A 213 -2.52 -4.76 13.09
CA GLY A 213 -2.66 -3.34 12.84
C GLY A 213 -3.89 -3.01 12.03
N ALA A 214 -4.17 -1.73 11.95
CA ALA A 214 -5.25 -1.19 11.13
C ALA A 214 -4.89 0.19 10.61
N PHE A 215 -5.43 0.55 9.45
CA PHE A 215 -5.38 1.92 8.96
C PHE A 215 -6.64 2.27 8.19
N LEU A 216 -7.04 3.53 8.31
CA LEU A 216 -8.24 4.06 7.66
C LEU A 216 -8.01 4.18 6.15
N ILE A 217 -8.93 3.66 5.38
CA ILE A 217 -8.96 3.80 3.91
C ILE A 217 -9.95 4.90 3.52
N GLU A 218 -11.15 4.86 4.11
CA GLU A 218 -12.25 5.76 3.76
C GLU A 218 -13.15 6.00 4.98
N SER A 219 -13.68 7.20 5.08
CA SER A 219 -14.53 7.64 6.21
C SER A 219 -15.78 8.36 5.75
#